data_19245f09ac0197aad67b9b4993ddec54
#
_entry.id   19245f09ac0197aad67b9b4993ddec54
#
_cell.length_a   1.000
_cell.length_b   1.000
_cell.length_c   1.000
_cell.angle_alpha   90.00
_cell.angle_beta   90.00
_cell.angle_gamma   90.00
#
_symmetry.space_group_name_H-M   'P 1'
#
loop_
_entity.id
_entity.type
_entity.pdbx_description
1 polymer ?
#
loop_
_entity_poly.entity_id
_entity_poly.type
_entity_poly.pdbx_seq_one_letter_code
_entity_poly.pdbx_strand_id
1 'polypeptide(L)'
;MPIKMTFIGALAFSLLTLGGCKSTQDALAIGAAGERNPGPCPRAFALNDASRLVDFKGDGAERFPNVGFTGEINAVRSLCRYFADRPIDADLTIDFSLGKGPAAGGPTANYEYFVAVTRKNIAVINKKTFPLTVTFPEGADRVNVTEKIDKILIPRANDTTSGENFEIIVGFVVTPEQRDFNEQGKRFRVSAGQ
;
A
#
# COMPACT_ATOMS: atom_id res chain seq x y z
N MET A 1 -62.01 46.27 -59.27
CA MET A 1 -61.45 46.64 -57.96
C MET A 1 -60.99 45.37 -57.26
N PRO A 2 -59.69 45.14 -57.11
CA PRO A 2 -59.26 43.94 -56.44
C PRO A 2 -58.75 44.29 -55.01
N ILE A 3 -59.19 43.49 -54.06
CA ILE A 3 -58.86 43.55 -52.64
C ILE A 3 -57.54 42.79 -52.49
N LYS A 4 -56.49 43.46 -51.97
CA LYS A 4 -55.20 42.84 -51.58
C LYS A 4 -55.35 42.23 -50.17
N MET A 5 -55.17 40.96 -50.09
CA MET A 5 -55.15 40.23 -48.85
C MET A 5 -53.67 39.99 -48.41
N THR A 6 -53.32 40.64 -47.33
CA THR A 6 -51.90 40.58 -46.77
C THR A 6 -51.90 39.44 -45.78
N PHE A 7 -51.09 38.41 -46.05
CA PHE A 7 -50.79 37.33 -45.10
C PHE A 7 -49.64 37.78 -44.19
N ILE A 8 -49.89 37.84 -42.89
CA ILE A 8 -48.89 38.00 -41.86
C ILE A 8 -48.53 36.59 -41.36
N GLY A 9 -47.33 36.14 -41.76
CA GLY A 9 -46.75 34.91 -41.25
C GLY A 9 -46.14 35.11 -39.87
N ALA A 10 -46.74 34.46 -38.86
CA ALA A 10 -46.18 34.41 -37.52
C ALA A 10 -45.09 33.34 -37.46
N LEU A 11 -43.85 33.79 -37.31
CA LEU A 11 -42.69 32.91 -37.10
C LEU A 11 -42.64 32.53 -35.63
N ALA A 12 -43.05 31.31 -35.29
CA ALA A 12 -42.93 30.76 -33.95
C ALA A 12 -41.50 30.30 -33.71
N PHE A 13 -40.76 31.07 -32.87
CA PHE A 13 -39.39 30.74 -32.43
C PHE A 13 -39.50 29.74 -31.28
N SER A 14 -39.31 28.45 -31.58
CA SER A 14 -39.23 27.40 -30.55
C SER A 14 -37.90 27.50 -29.81
N LEU A 15 -37.93 28.00 -28.58
CA LEU A 15 -36.80 27.87 -27.65
C LEU A 15 -36.66 26.39 -27.25
N LEU A 16 -35.70 25.70 -27.83
CA LEU A 16 -35.22 24.43 -27.29
C LEU A 16 -34.40 24.74 -26.00
N THR A 17 -35.01 24.52 -24.87
CA THR A 17 -34.31 24.43 -23.58
C THR A 17 -33.47 23.17 -23.60
N LEU A 18 -32.17 23.31 -23.87
CA LEU A 18 -31.18 22.31 -23.63
C LEU A 18 -31.08 22.08 -22.11
N GLY A 19 -31.84 21.12 -21.61
CA GLY A 19 -31.65 20.60 -20.27
C GLY A 19 -30.24 20.00 -20.20
N GLY A 20 -29.29 20.77 -19.69
CA GLY A 20 -27.93 20.31 -19.49
C GLY A 20 -27.92 19.09 -18.55
N CYS A 21 -27.59 17.94 -19.09
CA CYS A 21 -27.45 16.72 -18.31
C CYS A 21 -26.40 16.92 -17.20
N LYS A 22 -26.75 16.60 -15.97
CA LYS A 22 -25.88 16.59 -14.80
C LYS A 22 -24.56 15.83 -15.06
N SER A 23 -24.60 14.84 -15.98
CA SER A 23 -23.45 14.07 -16.44
C SER A 23 -22.33 14.88 -17.10
N THR A 24 -22.64 16.05 -17.70
CA THR A 24 -21.61 16.90 -18.32
C THR A 24 -20.84 17.70 -17.26
N GLN A 25 -21.50 18.08 -16.17
CA GLN A 25 -20.83 18.72 -15.04
C GLN A 25 -19.94 17.74 -14.27
N ASP A 26 -20.37 16.48 -14.12
CA ASP A 26 -19.56 15.43 -13.50
C ASP A 26 -18.34 15.04 -14.36
N ALA A 27 -18.48 15.02 -15.70
CA ALA A 27 -17.37 14.78 -16.61
C ALA A 27 -16.34 15.93 -16.62
N LEU A 28 -16.79 17.17 -16.46
CA LEU A 28 -15.92 18.34 -16.30
C LEU A 28 -15.28 18.38 -14.90
N ALA A 29 -15.98 17.87 -13.87
CA ALA A 29 -15.46 17.76 -12.52
C ALA A 29 -14.36 16.70 -12.39
N ILE A 30 -14.35 15.65 -13.22
CA ILE A 30 -13.26 14.66 -13.28
C ILE A 30 -11.96 15.34 -13.74
N GLY A 31 -12.00 16.25 -14.69
CA GLY A 31 -10.84 17.05 -15.10
C GLY A 31 -10.39 18.03 -14.00
N ALA A 32 -11.32 18.67 -13.31
CA ALA A 32 -11.03 19.59 -12.20
C ALA A 32 -10.56 18.87 -10.93
N ALA A 33 -10.92 17.61 -10.72
CA ALA A 33 -10.37 16.79 -9.63
C ALA A 33 -8.88 16.50 -9.81
N GLY A 34 -8.40 16.40 -11.07
CA GLY A 34 -6.96 16.27 -11.37
C GLY A 34 -6.15 17.53 -11.00
N GLU A 35 -6.74 18.73 -11.08
CA GLU A 35 -6.07 19.97 -10.68
C GLU A 35 -5.93 20.14 -9.16
N ARG A 36 -6.69 19.38 -8.37
CA ARG A 36 -6.65 19.40 -6.89
C ARG A 36 -5.81 18.29 -6.30
N ASN A 37 -5.13 17.49 -7.11
CA ASN A 37 -4.21 16.48 -6.62
C ASN A 37 -2.93 17.17 -6.12
N PRO A 38 -2.66 17.20 -4.81
CA PRO A 38 -1.53 17.93 -4.24
C PRO A 38 -0.18 17.24 -4.49
N GLY A 39 -0.11 16.18 -5.27
CA GLY A 39 1.13 15.48 -5.59
C GLY A 39 1.03 13.95 -5.53
N PRO A 40 2.17 13.26 -5.59
CA PRO A 40 2.22 11.81 -5.59
C PRO A 40 1.76 11.21 -4.26
N CYS A 41 1.46 9.90 -4.30
CA CYS A 41 1.18 9.12 -3.09
C CYS A 41 2.38 9.07 -2.16
N PRO A 42 2.15 8.83 -0.84
CA PRO A 42 3.21 8.51 0.09
C PRO A 42 4.09 7.37 -0.43
N ARG A 43 5.41 7.52 -0.30
CA ARG A 43 6.33 6.46 -0.63
C ARG A 43 6.17 5.31 0.34
N ALA A 44 5.99 4.08 -0.18
CA ALA A 44 5.91 2.87 0.62
C ALA A 44 7.14 1.98 0.39
N PHE A 45 7.76 1.49 1.47
CA PHE A 45 8.95 0.64 1.37
C PHE A 45 9.16 -0.21 2.63
N ALA A 46 9.97 -1.26 2.49
CA ALA A 46 10.42 -2.07 3.63
C ALA A 46 11.63 -1.42 4.31
N LEU A 47 11.61 -1.36 5.65
CA LEU A 47 12.75 -0.89 6.45
C LEU A 47 13.90 -1.90 6.30
N ASN A 48 15.08 -1.45 5.89
CA ASN A 48 16.18 -2.33 5.55
C ASN A 48 16.51 -3.34 6.68
N ASP A 49 16.65 -2.85 7.91
CA ASP A 49 17.07 -3.65 9.07
C ASP A 49 15.97 -4.57 9.60
N ALA A 50 14.72 -4.38 9.11
CA ALA A 50 13.55 -5.18 9.43
C ALA A 50 12.88 -5.80 8.20
N SER A 51 13.50 -5.71 7.02
CA SER A 51 12.97 -6.31 5.79
C SER A 51 13.11 -7.82 5.75
N ARG A 52 13.90 -8.38 6.64
CA ARG A 52 14.18 -9.82 6.75
C ARG A 52 14.08 -10.27 8.19
N LEU A 53 13.81 -11.56 8.36
CA LEU A 53 13.81 -12.26 9.65
C LEU A 53 14.44 -13.63 9.46
N VAL A 54 15.35 -14.01 10.35
CA VAL A 54 15.85 -15.36 10.50
C VAL A 54 15.69 -15.78 11.95
N ASP A 55 14.99 -16.89 12.16
CA ASP A 55 14.77 -17.49 13.49
C ASP A 55 15.73 -18.67 13.64
N PHE A 56 16.76 -18.51 14.47
CA PHE A 56 17.69 -19.57 14.80
C PHE A 56 17.21 -20.33 16.04
N LYS A 57 17.30 -21.65 15.98
CA LYS A 57 16.97 -22.57 17.06
C LYS A 57 18.22 -23.17 17.72
N GLY A 58 18.02 -23.93 18.77
CA GLY A 58 19.08 -24.62 19.49
C GLY A 58 19.96 -23.63 20.25
N ASP A 59 21.28 -23.67 20.00
CA ASP A 59 22.27 -22.78 20.60
C ASP A 59 22.27 -21.35 20.04
N GLY A 60 21.35 -21.05 19.10
CA GLY A 60 21.27 -19.75 18.45
C GLY A 60 22.41 -19.44 17.47
N ALA A 61 23.35 -20.38 17.25
CA ALA A 61 24.44 -20.15 16.32
C ALA A 61 23.93 -19.95 14.88
N GLU A 62 24.48 -18.93 14.21
CA GLU A 62 24.08 -18.50 12.86
C GLU A 62 24.57 -19.50 11.79
N ARG A 63 24.00 -20.71 11.80
CA ARG A 63 24.31 -21.79 10.85
C ARG A 63 23.04 -22.34 10.22
N PHE A 64 23.09 -22.74 8.96
CA PHE A 64 21.94 -23.25 8.23
C PHE A 64 21.19 -24.40 8.96
N PRO A 65 21.87 -25.39 9.57
CA PRO A 65 21.16 -26.43 10.33
C PRO A 65 20.32 -25.91 11.50
N ASN A 66 20.63 -24.72 12.02
CA ASN A 66 19.91 -24.09 13.12
C ASN A 66 18.75 -23.18 12.65
N VAL A 67 18.57 -22.98 11.36
CA VAL A 67 17.49 -22.15 10.83
C VAL A 67 16.15 -22.85 11.05
N GLY A 68 15.28 -22.23 11.84
CA GLY A 68 13.89 -22.61 12.03
C GLY A 68 13.04 -22.05 10.91
N PHE A 69 12.83 -20.75 10.92
CA PHE A 69 12.03 -20.06 9.91
C PHE A 69 12.73 -18.81 9.39
N THR A 70 12.42 -18.44 8.17
CA THR A 70 12.89 -17.19 7.56
C THR A 70 11.74 -16.39 6.99
N GLY A 71 11.89 -15.07 6.93
CA GLY A 71 10.96 -14.16 6.27
C GLY A 71 11.71 -13.09 5.47
N GLU A 72 11.20 -12.73 4.31
CA GLU A 72 11.69 -11.61 3.50
C GLU A 72 10.51 -10.84 2.93
N ILE A 73 10.52 -9.50 3.05
CA ILE A 73 9.58 -8.60 2.39
C ILE A 73 10.14 -8.29 1.01
N ASN A 74 9.51 -8.84 -0.04
CA ASN A 74 9.99 -8.70 -1.41
C ASN A 74 9.57 -7.40 -2.06
N ALA A 75 8.33 -6.96 -1.78
CA ALA A 75 7.78 -5.74 -2.34
C ALA A 75 6.76 -5.10 -1.40
N VAL A 76 6.74 -3.77 -1.43
CA VAL A 76 5.73 -2.94 -0.77
C VAL A 76 5.22 -1.96 -1.80
N ARG A 77 3.91 -1.96 -2.05
CA ARG A 77 3.26 -1.09 -3.02
C ARG A 77 2.09 -0.36 -2.35
N SER A 78 1.94 0.92 -2.64
CA SER A 78 0.81 1.71 -2.18
C SER A 78 0.09 2.37 -3.35
N LEU A 79 -1.25 2.45 -3.21
CA LEU A 79 -2.11 3.31 -4.00
C LEU A 79 -2.78 4.28 -3.05
N CYS A 80 -3.04 5.51 -3.49
CA CYS A 80 -3.73 6.47 -2.65
C CYS A 80 -4.77 7.29 -3.41
N ARG A 81 -5.70 7.84 -2.66
CA ARG A 81 -6.75 8.73 -3.14
C ARG A 81 -6.78 10.00 -2.31
N TYR A 82 -7.02 11.10 -3.00
CA TYR A 82 -7.19 12.41 -2.40
C TYR A 82 -8.65 12.85 -2.52
N PHE A 83 -9.22 13.33 -1.43
CA PHE A 83 -10.59 13.80 -1.38
C PHE A 83 -10.63 15.18 -0.71
N ALA A 84 -10.56 16.23 -1.50
CA ALA A 84 -10.58 17.62 -1.01
C ALA A 84 -9.66 17.83 0.22
N ASP A 85 -10.20 18.27 1.36
CA ASP A 85 -9.51 18.54 2.62
C ASP A 85 -9.36 17.31 3.55
N ARG A 86 -9.92 16.13 3.13
CA ARG A 86 -9.87 14.92 3.95
C ARG A 86 -8.46 14.32 4.01
N PRO A 87 -8.21 13.43 4.98
CA PRO A 87 -6.98 12.61 5.02
C PRO A 87 -6.73 11.89 3.69
N ILE A 88 -5.46 11.65 3.36
CA ILE A 88 -5.10 10.78 2.25
C ILE A 88 -5.58 9.37 2.61
N ASP A 89 -6.33 8.73 1.72
CA ASP A 89 -6.76 7.35 1.85
C ASP A 89 -5.80 6.47 1.03
N ALA A 90 -5.02 5.62 1.70
CA ALA A 90 -4.04 4.77 1.08
C ALA A 90 -4.35 3.29 1.29
N ASP A 91 -4.18 2.49 0.23
CA ASP A 91 -4.18 1.03 0.26
C ASP A 91 -2.75 0.53 0.11
N LEU A 92 -2.39 -0.50 0.85
CA LEU A 92 -1.05 -1.09 0.88
C LEU A 92 -1.11 -2.56 0.49
N THR A 93 -0.18 -2.98 -0.37
CA THR A 93 0.04 -4.39 -0.71
C THR A 93 1.48 -4.76 -0.36
N ILE A 94 1.65 -5.85 0.37
CA ILE A 94 2.94 -6.34 0.85
C ILE A 94 3.12 -7.78 0.37
N ASP A 95 4.22 -8.07 -0.30
CA ASP A 95 4.57 -9.44 -0.72
C ASP A 95 5.67 -9.98 0.18
N PHE A 96 5.41 -11.14 0.77
CA PHE A 96 6.34 -11.88 1.62
C PHE A 96 6.79 -13.17 0.95
N SER A 97 8.07 -13.52 1.13
CA SER A 97 8.59 -14.88 0.94
C SER A 97 8.99 -15.44 2.30
N LEU A 98 8.38 -16.54 2.68
CA LEU A 98 8.58 -17.20 3.96
C LEU A 98 9.21 -18.56 3.75
N GLY A 99 10.18 -18.92 4.58
CA GLY A 99 10.94 -20.17 4.47
C GLY A 99 10.89 -21.01 5.75
N LYS A 100 10.89 -22.33 5.57
CA LYS A 100 11.00 -23.32 6.64
C LYS A 100 12.36 -23.99 6.55
N GLY A 101 13.19 -23.81 7.57
CA GLY A 101 14.53 -24.38 7.65
C GLY A 101 14.58 -25.75 8.33
N PRO A 102 15.79 -26.36 8.42
CA PRO A 102 15.97 -27.70 8.99
C PRO A 102 15.58 -27.81 10.46
N ALA A 103 15.74 -26.73 11.24
CA ALA A 103 15.42 -26.71 12.68
C ALA A 103 13.97 -26.26 12.99
N ALA A 104 13.11 -26.21 11.99
CA ALA A 104 11.70 -25.86 12.21
C ALA A 104 11.01 -26.92 13.07
N GLY A 105 10.34 -26.47 14.14
CA GLY A 105 9.64 -27.35 15.08
C GLY A 105 8.29 -27.88 14.57
N GLY A 106 7.92 -27.60 13.30
CA GLY A 106 6.65 -28.00 12.70
C GLY A 106 6.36 -27.30 11.39
N PRO A 107 5.17 -27.50 10.81
CA PRO A 107 4.82 -26.88 9.53
C PRO A 107 4.32 -25.44 9.65
N THR A 108 4.05 -24.93 10.84
CA THR A 108 3.44 -23.62 11.05
C THR A 108 4.43 -22.65 11.64
N ALA A 109 4.53 -21.47 11.03
CA ALA A 109 5.31 -20.35 11.50
C ALA A 109 4.40 -19.17 11.88
N ASN A 110 4.77 -18.45 12.95
CA ASN A 110 4.12 -17.23 13.38
C ASN A 110 5.11 -16.08 13.26
N TYR A 111 4.76 -15.11 12.45
CA TYR A 111 5.52 -13.88 12.28
C TYR A 111 4.69 -12.71 12.78
N GLU A 112 5.37 -11.62 13.06
CA GLU A 112 4.74 -10.32 13.26
C GLU A 112 5.42 -9.30 12.35
N TYR A 113 4.62 -8.42 11.74
CA TYR A 113 5.13 -7.30 10.97
C TYR A 113 4.42 -6.01 11.40
N PHE A 114 5.05 -4.88 11.18
CA PHE A 114 4.47 -3.59 11.44
C PHE A 114 4.30 -2.77 10.17
N VAL A 115 3.32 -1.88 10.19
CA VAL A 115 3.15 -0.79 9.25
C VAL A 115 3.17 0.50 10.03
N ALA A 116 4.07 1.40 9.67
CA ALA A 116 4.19 2.72 10.26
C ALA A 116 3.96 3.80 9.21
N VAL A 117 3.16 4.79 9.55
CA VAL A 117 3.00 6.02 8.80
C VAL A 117 3.87 7.07 9.47
N THR A 118 4.76 7.70 8.71
CA THR A 118 5.65 8.74 9.22
C THR A 118 5.45 10.04 8.44
N ARG A 119 5.67 11.16 9.11
CA ARG A 119 5.96 12.41 8.44
C ARG A 119 7.45 12.47 8.19
N LYS A 120 7.83 12.56 6.92
CA LYS A 120 9.21 12.45 6.45
C LYS A 120 10.17 13.31 7.28
N ASN A 121 11.21 12.68 7.83
CA ASN A 121 12.24 13.33 8.65
C ASN A 121 11.74 14.06 9.92
N ILE A 122 10.51 13.80 10.38
CA ILE A 122 9.93 14.51 11.53
C ILE A 122 9.49 13.54 12.63
N ALA A 123 8.51 12.69 12.36
CA ALA A 123 7.92 11.83 13.39
C ALA A 123 7.13 10.65 12.83
N VAL A 124 6.98 9.62 13.65
CA VAL A 124 6.01 8.55 13.46
C VAL A 124 4.62 9.10 13.82
N ILE A 125 3.69 9.04 12.88
CA ILE A 125 2.30 9.47 13.08
C ILE A 125 1.49 8.33 13.69
N ASN A 126 1.66 7.12 13.12
CA ASN A 126 0.96 5.92 13.56
C ASN A 126 1.82 4.69 13.27
N LYS A 127 1.74 3.68 14.14
CA LYS A 127 2.36 2.37 13.94
C LYS A 127 1.41 1.29 14.44
N LYS A 128 1.19 0.28 13.60
CA LYS A 128 0.37 -0.88 13.96
C LYS A 128 1.13 -2.17 13.63
N THR A 129 1.04 -3.15 14.52
CA THR A 129 1.59 -4.50 14.35
C THR A 129 0.48 -5.47 13.94
N PHE A 130 0.81 -6.40 13.06
CA PHE A 130 -0.09 -7.40 12.51
C PHE A 130 0.54 -8.79 12.66
N PRO A 131 -0.21 -9.80 13.10
CA PRO A 131 0.24 -11.19 13.07
C PRO A 131 0.18 -11.73 11.63
N LEU A 132 1.12 -12.60 11.29
CA LEU A 132 1.15 -13.34 10.03
C LEU A 132 1.45 -14.81 10.33
N THR A 133 0.43 -15.64 10.36
CA THR A 133 0.54 -17.09 10.59
C THR A 133 0.48 -17.83 9.25
N VAL A 134 1.46 -18.68 8.99
CA VAL A 134 1.58 -19.43 7.75
C VAL A 134 1.83 -20.90 8.03
N THR A 135 1.10 -21.77 7.34
CA THR A 135 1.35 -23.22 7.36
C THR A 135 1.97 -23.63 6.03
N PHE A 136 3.15 -24.22 6.10
CA PHE A 136 3.86 -24.75 4.94
C PHE A 136 3.21 -26.07 4.52
N PRO A 137 2.82 -26.23 3.24
CA PRO A 137 2.35 -27.49 2.71
C PRO A 137 3.38 -28.62 2.89
N GLU A 138 2.93 -29.87 2.89
CA GLU A 138 3.81 -31.03 2.96
C GLU A 138 4.81 -31.00 1.78
N GLY A 139 6.08 -31.22 2.08
CA GLY A 139 7.17 -31.17 1.10
C GLY A 139 7.58 -29.76 0.66
N ALA A 140 6.87 -28.72 1.09
CA ALA A 140 7.27 -27.33 0.79
C ALA A 140 8.10 -26.74 1.92
N ASP A 141 9.19 -26.09 1.55
CA ASP A 141 10.04 -25.30 2.43
C ASP A 141 9.92 -23.79 2.18
N ARG A 142 9.08 -23.38 1.24
CA ARG A 142 8.82 -21.98 0.89
C ARG A 142 7.35 -21.73 0.60
N VAL A 143 6.87 -20.58 1.06
CA VAL A 143 5.53 -20.04 0.77
C VAL A 143 5.64 -18.55 0.48
N ASN A 144 4.92 -18.07 -0.54
CA ASN A 144 4.75 -16.65 -0.80
C ASN A 144 3.36 -16.21 -0.34
N VAL A 145 3.29 -15.09 0.36
CA VAL A 145 2.05 -14.52 0.89
C VAL A 145 1.94 -13.08 0.45
N THR A 146 0.76 -12.67 0.04
CA THR A 146 0.44 -11.25 -0.24
C THR A 146 -0.58 -10.77 0.77
N GLU A 147 -0.21 -9.80 1.58
CA GLU A 147 -1.10 -9.08 2.51
C GLU A 147 -1.60 -7.79 1.88
N LYS A 148 -2.87 -7.46 2.15
CA LYS A 148 -3.49 -6.20 1.74
C LYS A 148 -4.06 -5.50 2.96
N ILE A 149 -3.71 -4.21 3.09
CA ILE A 149 -4.23 -3.34 4.14
C ILE A 149 -4.90 -2.16 3.47
N ASP A 150 -6.21 -2.10 3.62
CA ASP A 150 -7.04 -1.03 3.06
C ASP A 150 -7.24 0.09 4.06
N LYS A 151 -7.51 1.30 3.55
CA LYS A 151 -7.91 2.49 4.34
C LYS A 151 -6.90 2.93 5.40
N ILE A 152 -5.65 3.04 5.01
CA ILE A 152 -4.65 3.74 5.82
C ILE A 152 -4.92 5.24 5.68
N LEU A 153 -5.51 5.84 6.71
CA LEU A 153 -5.83 7.26 6.72
C LEU A 153 -4.62 8.07 7.22
N ILE A 154 -4.11 8.95 6.36
CA ILE A 154 -2.95 9.78 6.64
C ILE A 154 -3.42 11.24 6.79
N PRO A 155 -3.36 11.81 8.01
CA PRO A 155 -3.84 13.16 8.26
C PRO A 155 -3.00 14.20 7.51
N ARG A 156 -3.64 15.23 6.96
CA ARG A 156 -3.03 16.36 6.27
C ARG A 156 -3.40 17.66 6.98
N ALA A 157 -2.51 18.65 6.93
CA ALA A 157 -2.80 19.97 7.47
C ALA A 157 -3.85 20.73 6.65
N ASN A 158 -3.85 20.52 5.33
CA ASN A 158 -4.77 21.14 4.37
C ASN A 158 -4.82 20.32 3.06
N ASP A 159 -5.63 20.73 2.11
CA ASP A 159 -5.83 20.10 0.80
C ASP A 159 -4.59 20.18 -0.12
N THR A 160 -3.68 21.11 0.12
CA THR A 160 -2.42 21.26 -0.65
C THR A 160 -1.27 20.42 -0.09
N THR A 161 -1.45 19.77 1.08
CA THR A 161 -0.40 18.92 1.66
C THR A 161 -0.24 17.63 0.84
N SER A 162 0.91 17.51 0.16
CA SER A 162 1.27 16.38 -0.69
C SER A 162 1.58 15.11 0.11
N GLY A 163 1.28 13.96 -0.48
CA GLY A 163 1.70 12.65 0.02
C GLY A 163 3.22 12.46 0.08
N GLU A 164 3.99 13.23 -0.69
CA GLU A 164 5.47 13.27 -0.60
C GLU A 164 6.01 13.60 0.79
N ASN A 165 5.20 14.28 1.62
CA ASN A 165 5.57 14.60 3.00
C ASN A 165 5.47 13.40 3.95
N PHE A 166 4.96 12.28 3.46
CA PHE A 166 4.69 11.08 4.27
C PHE A 166 5.37 9.85 3.68
N GLU A 167 5.63 8.89 4.55
CA GLU A 167 6.14 7.58 4.17
C GLU A 167 5.33 6.49 4.87
N ILE A 168 5.17 5.36 4.19
CA ILE A 168 4.60 4.13 4.76
C ILE A 168 5.73 3.12 4.85
N ILE A 169 6.14 2.80 6.07
CA ILE A 169 7.27 1.93 6.36
C ILE A 169 6.75 0.60 6.85
N VAL A 170 7.22 -0.49 6.25
CA VAL A 170 6.89 -1.86 6.63
C VAL A 170 8.13 -2.57 7.14
N GLY A 171 7.99 -3.42 8.13
CA GLY A 171 9.08 -4.28 8.61
C GLY A 171 8.59 -5.42 9.47
N PHE A 172 9.35 -6.50 9.56
CA PHE A 172 9.12 -7.51 10.59
C PHE A 172 9.38 -6.94 11.98
N VAL A 173 8.69 -7.45 12.98
CA VAL A 173 9.05 -7.24 14.38
C VAL A 173 10.23 -8.16 14.67
N VAL A 174 11.43 -7.60 14.66
CA VAL A 174 12.69 -8.32 14.84
C VAL A 174 13.25 -8.11 16.25
N THR A 175 13.95 -9.11 16.78
CA THR A 175 14.75 -8.97 18.01
C THR A 175 16.00 -8.12 17.74
N PRO A 176 16.68 -7.60 18.80
CA PRO A 176 17.97 -6.93 18.62
C PRO A 176 18.99 -7.77 17.84
N GLU A 177 19.11 -9.06 18.14
CA GLU A 177 20.02 -10.00 17.49
C GLU A 177 19.69 -10.18 16.00
N GLN A 178 18.40 -10.30 15.67
CA GLN A 178 17.94 -10.38 14.28
C GLN A 178 18.20 -9.08 13.51
N ARG A 179 18.04 -7.94 14.15
CA ARG A 179 18.40 -6.66 13.56
C ARG A 179 19.89 -6.56 13.28
N ASP A 180 20.75 -6.88 14.27
CA ASP A 180 22.21 -6.87 14.12
C ASP A 180 22.65 -7.82 13.00
N PHE A 181 22.00 -8.99 12.87
CA PHE A 181 22.21 -9.92 11.76
C PHE A 181 21.90 -9.27 10.41
N ASN A 182 20.80 -8.54 10.32
CA ASN A 182 20.38 -7.85 9.10
C ASN A 182 21.31 -6.68 8.75
N GLU A 183 21.75 -5.89 9.75
CA GLU A 183 22.67 -4.76 9.59
C GLU A 183 24.04 -5.21 9.07
N GLN A 184 24.48 -6.41 9.45
CA GLN A 184 25.70 -7.03 8.94
C GLN A 184 25.55 -7.57 7.50
N GLY A 185 24.38 -7.42 6.87
CA GLY A 185 24.11 -7.89 5.51
C GLY A 185 24.00 -9.40 5.37
N LYS A 186 23.99 -10.15 6.48
CA LYS A 186 23.86 -11.60 6.49
C LYS A 186 22.51 -12.06 5.96
N ARG A 187 22.47 -13.22 5.31
CA ARG A 187 21.25 -13.81 4.75
C ARG A 187 21.29 -15.32 4.84
N PHE A 188 20.14 -15.89 5.23
CA PHE A 188 19.84 -17.31 4.98
C PHE A 188 18.53 -17.37 4.20
N ARG A 189 18.61 -17.85 2.97
CA ARG A 189 17.45 -18.20 2.16
C ARG A 189 17.34 -19.70 2.10
N VAL A 190 16.23 -20.26 2.52
CA VAL A 190 15.89 -21.63 2.26
C VAL A 190 15.78 -21.78 0.73
N SER A 191 16.43 -22.78 0.15
CA SER A 191 16.52 -23.02 -1.32
C SER A 191 17.37 -22.01 -2.12
N ALA A 192 18.31 -21.31 -1.52
CA ALA A 192 19.24 -20.43 -2.23
C ALA A 192 20.32 -21.25 -2.97
N GLY A 193 19.96 -22.10 -3.87
CA GLY A 193 20.91 -22.96 -4.61
C GLY A 193 20.24 -24.00 -5.52
N GLN A 194 18.92 -23.90 -5.70
CA GLN A 194 18.16 -24.69 -6.67
C GLN A 194 17.89 -23.88 -7.92
#